data_bf9e4a9918d44b8849023762a82476dc
#
_entry.id   bf9e4a9918d44b8849023762a82476dc
#
_cell.length_a   1.000
_cell.length_b   1.000
_cell.length_c   1.000
_cell.angle_alpha   90.00
_cell.angle_beta   90.00
_cell.angle_gamma   90.00
#
_symmetry.space_group_name_H-M   'P 1'
#
loop_
_entity.id
_entity.type
_entity.pdbx_description
1 polymer ?
#
loop_
_entity_poly.entity_id
_entity_poly.type
_entity_poly.pdbx_seq_one_letter_code
_entity_poly.pdbx_strand_id
1 'polypeptide(L)'
;MIKQAVAQLSKFYGTNCPYDIASQRNILVLFEMLGEMLGYFNTYRRTKMIHINSDISEEDQRFTCAHELGHALLHPGVSTPFLRRHTLQSIDKIERQANQFAAELLIPDKLLLEGMSVYEAAAICGVPEEVANLKNLPKRSFWNDEQSYINL
;
A
#
# COMPACT_ATOMS: atom_id res chain seq x y z
N MET A 1 -4.57 11.90 5.81
CA MET A 1 -4.89 12.07 4.37
C MET A 1 -4.76 10.80 3.56
N ILE A 2 -3.63 10.13 3.59
CA ILE A 2 -3.45 8.85 2.86
C ILE A 2 -4.40 7.77 3.42
N LYS A 3 -4.55 7.68 4.73
CA LYS A 3 -5.48 6.72 5.35
C LYS A 3 -6.91 6.88 4.83
N GLN A 4 -7.42 8.09 4.79
CA GLN A 4 -8.78 8.34 4.29
C GLN A 4 -8.89 8.04 2.79
N ALA A 5 -7.89 8.40 2.01
CA ALA A 5 -7.86 8.10 0.57
C ALA A 5 -7.90 6.59 0.31
N VAL A 6 -7.13 5.81 1.06
CA VAL A 6 -7.12 4.35 0.95
C VAL A 6 -8.46 3.75 1.39
N ALA A 7 -9.03 4.25 2.49
CA ALA A 7 -10.33 3.77 2.98
C ALA A 7 -11.44 4.01 1.94
N GLN A 8 -11.46 5.18 1.32
CA GLN A 8 -12.41 5.51 0.26
C GLN A 8 -12.20 4.63 -0.98
N LEU A 9 -10.93 4.40 -1.34
CA LEU A 9 -10.56 3.56 -2.48
C LEU A 9 -11.03 2.11 -2.28
N SER A 10 -10.73 1.53 -1.12
CA SER A 10 -11.14 0.16 -0.79
C SER A 10 -12.66 0.01 -0.75
N LYS A 11 -13.36 1.01 -0.22
CA LYS A 11 -14.82 1.02 -0.19
C LYS A 11 -15.41 1.12 -1.59
N PHE A 12 -14.86 1.99 -2.43
CA PHE A 12 -15.34 2.20 -3.79
C PHE A 12 -15.21 0.93 -4.66
N TYR A 13 -14.08 0.26 -4.57
CA TYR A 13 -13.82 -0.96 -5.35
C TYR A 13 -14.28 -2.24 -4.65
N GLY A 14 -14.62 -2.17 -3.37
CA GLY A 14 -15.05 -3.35 -2.60
C GLY A 14 -13.95 -4.37 -2.36
N THR A 15 -12.68 -3.94 -2.39
CA THR A 15 -11.51 -4.81 -2.23
C THR A 15 -10.31 -4.02 -1.73
N ASN A 16 -9.38 -4.69 -1.05
CA ASN A 16 -8.05 -4.17 -0.73
C ASN A 16 -6.94 -4.88 -1.54
N CYS A 17 -7.31 -5.70 -2.51
CA CYS A 17 -6.35 -6.37 -3.38
C CYS A 17 -5.76 -5.37 -4.38
N PRO A 18 -4.43 -5.11 -4.35
CA PRO A 18 -3.83 -4.12 -5.22
C PRO A 18 -3.93 -4.48 -6.69
N TYR A 19 -3.93 -5.77 -7.04
CA TYR A 19 -4.11 -6.23 -8.42
C TYR A 19 -5.50 -5.90 -8.96
N ASP A 20 -6.53 -6.12 -8.15
CA ASP A 20 -7.91 -5.82 -8.53
C ASP A 20 -8.13 -4.33 -8.74
N ILE A 21 -7.59 -3.50 -7.83
CA ILE A 21 -7.69 -2.05 -7.93
C ILE A 21 -6.94 -1.55 -9.17
N ALA A 22 -5.73 -2.04 -9.41
CA ALA A 22 -4.95 -1.70 -10.60
C ALA A 22 -5.73 -2.03 -11.88
N SER A 23 -6.30 -3.22 -11.95
CA SER A 23 -7.10 -3.66 -13.10
C SER A 23 -8.30 -2.73 -13.36
N GLN A 24 -9.05 -2.39 -12.32
CA GLN A 24 -10.21 -1.51 -12.42
C GLN A 24 -9.83 -0.06 -12.77
N ARG A 25 -8.59 0.33 -12.51
CA ARG A 25 -8.04 1.64 -12.86
C ARG A 25 -7.33 1.65 -14.22
N ASN A 26 -7.43 0.58 -15.00
CA ASN A 26 -6.74 0.42 -16.28
C ASN A 26 -5.22 0.55 -16.18
N ILE A 27 -4.66 0.06 -15.07
CA ILE A 27 -3.22 -0.03 -14.86
C ILE A 27 -2.80 -1.47 -15.15
N LEU A 28 -1.91 -1.65 -16.13
CA LEU A 28 -1.37 -2.96 -16.45
C LEU A 28 -0.38 -3.39 -15.37
N VAL A 29 -0.46 -4.65 -14.95
CA VAL A 29 0.51 -5.26 -14.06
C VAL A 29 1.27 -6.33 -14.84
N LEU A 30 2.59 -6.18 -14.93
CA LEU A 30 3.47 -7.05 -15.70
C LEU A 30 4.48 -7.70 -14.76
N PHE A 31 4.65 -9.01 -14.89
CA PHE A 31 5.64 -9.76 -14.12
C PHE A 31 6.84 -10.06 -15.02
N GLU A 32 8.00 -9.59 -14.61
CA GLU A 32 9.23 -9.65 -15.39
C GLU A 32 10.43 -9.98 -14.49
N MET A 33 11.47 -10.51 -15.10
CA MET A 33 12.75 -10.71 -14.40
C MET A 33 13.46 -9.35 -14.28
N LEU A 34 13.50 -8.79 -13.06
CA LEU A 34 14.02 -7.44 -12.81
C LEU A 34 15.34 -7.42 -12.02
N GLY A 35 16.00 -8.59 -11.88
CA GLY A 35 17.25 -8.67 -11.13
C GLY A 35 17.06 -8.31 -9.65
N GLU A 36 17.78 -7.30 -9.17
CA GLU A 36 17.69 -6.85 -7.77
C GLU A 36 16.53 -5.86 -7.51
N MET A 37 15.89 -5.39 -8.56
CA MET A 37 14.79 -4.45 -8.45
C MET A 37 13.49 -5.20 -8.11
N LEU A 38 12.76 -4.73 -7.11
CA LEU A 38 11.47 -5.33 -6.73
C LEU A 38 10.37 -5.02 -7.77
N GLY A 39 10.33 -3.79 -8.23
CA GLY A 39 9.36 -3.34 -9.22
C GLY A 39 9.48 -1.85 -9.50
N TYR A 40 8.67 -1.38 -10.42
CA TYR A 40 8.59 0.04 -10.74
C TYR A 40 7.29 0.37 -11.47
N PHE A 41 6.94 1.66 -11.47
CA PHE A 41 5.79 2.21 -12.19
C PHE A 41 6.27 3.13 -13.30
N ASN A 42 5.64 3.04 -14.47
CA ASN A 42 5.83 3.98 -15.56
C ASN A 42 4.56 4.20 -16.36
N THR A 43 4.57 5.24 -17.18
CA THR A 43 3.53 5.52 -18.16
C THR A 43 4.19 5.59 -19.55
N TYR A 44 3.66 4.81 -20.47
CA TYR A 44 4.12 4.81 -21.86
C TYR A 44 2.90 4.96 -22.78
N ARG A 45 2.91 5.98 -23.63
CA ARG A 45 1.82 6.27 -24.56
C ARG A 45 0.44 6.28 -23.88
N ARG A 46 0.33 6.96 -22.75
CA ARG A 46 -0.88 7.08 -21.91
C ARG A 46 -1.29 5.77 -21.22
N THR A 47 -0.54 4.69 -21.36
CA THR A 47 -0.76 3.44 -20.66
C THR A 47 0.08 3.40 -19.40
N LYS A 48 -0.59 3.28 -18.25
CA LYS A 48 0.05 3.12 -16.94
C LYS A 48 0.40 1.68 -16.71
N MET A 49 1.61 1.41 -16.26
CA MET A 49 2.12 0.06 -16.06
C MET A 49 2.85 -0.06 -14.72
N ILE A 50 2.56 -1.13 -14.01
CA ILE A 50 3.32 -1.58 -12.85
C ILE A 50 4.09 -2.82 -13.25
N HIS A 51 5.42 -2.78 -13.09
CA HIS A 51 6.31 -3.90 -13.37
C HIS A 51 6.73 -4.53 -12.04
N ILE A 52 6.55 -5.83 -11.90
CA ILE A 52 6.85 -6.56 -10.68
C ILE A 52 7.86 -7.66 -10.99
N ASN A 53 8.88 -7.81 -10.13
CA ASN A 53 9.87 -8.86 -10.27
C ASN A 53 9.21 -10.23 -10.09
N SER A 54 9.32 -11.08 -11.11
CA SER A 54 8.78 -12.44 -11.07
C SER A 54 9.55 -13.39 -10.16
N ASP A 55 10.78 -13.05 -9.78
CA ASP A 55 11.68 -13.91 -8.97
C ASP A 55 11.56 -13.70 -7.47
N ILE A 56 10.69 -12.81 -7.00
CA ILE A 56 10.44 -12.58 -5.58
C ILE A 56 9.20 -13.35 -5.11
N SER A 57 9.04 -13.49 -3.78
CA SER A 57 7.88 -14.19 -3.20
C SER A 57 6.55 -13.55 -3.59
N GLU A 58 5.46 -14.31 -3.53
CA GLU A 58 4.13 -13.78 -3.80
C GLU A 58 3.74 -12.64 -2.84
N GLU A 59 4.17 -12.72 -1.57
CA GLU A 59 3.96 -11.67 -0.59
C GLU A 59 4.71 -10.39 -0.98
N ASP A 60 5.97 -10.50 -1.38
CA ASP A 60 6.76 -9.36 -1.82
C ASP A 60 6.23 -8.78 -3.13
N GLN A 61 5.74 -9.61 -4.04
CA GLN A 61 5.06 -9.16 -5.26
C GLN A 61 3.81 -8.34 -4.94
N ARG A 62 2.99 -8.82 -4.00
CA ARG A 62 1.77 -8.12 -3.59
C ARG A 62 2.08 -6.79 -2.92
N PHE A 63 3.05 -6.76 -2.02
CA PHE A 63 3.50 -5.51 -1.39
C PHE A 63 4.03 -4.54 -2.45
N THR A 64 4.86 -5.03 -3.37
CA THR A 64 5.41 -4.21 -4.47
C THR A 64 4.28 -3.63 -5.33
N CYS A 65 3.28 -4.43 -5.66
CA CYS A 65 2.11 -3.94 -6.41
C CYS A 65 1.39 -2.82 -5.66
N ALA A 66 1.15 -2.99 -4.36
CA ALA A 66 0.50 -1.97 -3.54
C ALA A 66 1.34 -0.68 -3.45
N HIS A 67 2.65 -0.79 -3.32
CA HIS A 67 3.59 0.32 -3.28
C HIS A 67 3.58 1.11 -4.62
N GLU A 68 3.70 0.40 -5.72
CA GLU A 68 3.71 1.04 -7.05
C GLU A 68 2.33 1.61 -7.41
N LEU A 69 1.25 0.97 -6.96
CA LEU A 69 -0.10 1.53 -7.07
C LEU A 69 -0.20 2.85 -6.30
N GLY A 70 0.43 2.93 -5.13
CA GLY A 70 0.54 4.18 -4.35
C GLY A 70 1.20 5.29 -5.16
N HIS A 71 2.30 5.01 -5.84
CA HIS A 71 2.93 5.97 -6.75
C HIS A 71 2.00 6.39 -7.88
N ALA A 72 1.32 5.43 -8.51
CA ALA A 72 0.42 5.71 -9.62
C ALA A 72 -0.72 6.65 -9.24
N LEU A 73 -1.25 6.52 -8.02
CA LEU A 73 -2.43 7.28 -7.57
C LEU A 73 -2.07 8.59 -6.84
N LEU A 74 -0.96 8.60 -6.09
CA LEU A 74 -0.54 9.78 -5.31
C LEU A 74 0.38 10.71 -6.11
N HIS A 75 1.14 10.17 -7.05
CA HIS A 75 2.15 10.90 -7.80
C HIS A 75 1.93 10.74 -9.31
N PRO A 76 0.75 11.13 -9.83
CA PRO A 76 0.46 10.96 -11.26
C PRO A 76 1.45 11.75 -12.13
N GLY A 77 1.86 11.16 -13.23
CA GLY A 77 2.82 11.76 -14.16
C GLY A 77 4.29 11.56 -13.79
N VAL A 78 4.60 10.92 -12.67
CA VAL A 78 5.97 10.64 -12.25
C VAL A 78 6.24 9.13 -12.39
N SER A 79 7.28 8.77 -13.13
CA SER A 79 7.73 7.38 -13.26
C SER A 79 8.75 7.04 -12.16
N THR A 80 8.59 5.89 -11.50
CA THR A 80 9.46 5.51 -10.39
C THR A 80 10.92 5.24 -10.78
N PRO A 81 11.24 4.72 -11.99
CA PRO A 81 12.64 4.66 -12.43
C PRO A 81 13.29 6.05 -12.53
N PHE A 82 12.51 7.08 -12.82
CA PHE A 82 12.98 8.45 -12.92
C PHE A 82 13.24 9.07 -11.55
N LEU A 83 12.46 8.73 -10.54
CA LEU A 83 12.61 9.24 -9.17
C LEU A 83 14.00 8.95 -8.59
N ARG A 84 14.60 7.82 -8.92
CA ARG A 84 15.93 7.42 -8.43
C ARG A 84 17.05 8.33 -8.92
N ARG A 85 16.78 9.23 -9.86
CA ARG A 85 17.72 10.19 -10.43
C ARG A 85 17.62 11.58 -9.81
N HIS A 86 16.64 11.81 -8.93
CA HIS A 86 16.38 13.11 -8.31
C HIS A 86 16.96 13.21 -6.90
N THR A 87 16.86 14.41 -6.29
CA THR A 87 17.42 14.69 -4.97
C THR A 87 16.81 13.79 -3.89
N LEU A 88 17.65 13.31 -2.97
CA LEU A 88 17.28 12.37 -1.92
C LEU A 88 16.04 12.76 -1.11
N GLN A 89 15.87 14.03 -0.77
CA GLN A 89 14.73 14.47 0.05
C GLN A 89 13.38 14.30 -0.64
N SER A 90 13.30 14.60 -1.94
CA SER A 90 12.07 14.44 -2.70
C SER A 90 11.72 12.97 -2.91
N ILE A 91 12.74 12.13 -3.14
CA ILE A 91 12.59 10.68 -3.30
C ILE A 91 12.09 10.06 -1.99
N ASP A 92 12.70 10.40 -0.86
CA ASP A 92 12.34 9.87 0.45
C ASP A 92 10.89 10.16 0.81
N LYS A 93 10.41 11.38 0.55
CA LYS A 93 9.03 11.76 0.80
C LYS A 93 8.06 10.94 -0.05
N ILE A 94 8.33 10.83 -1.33
CA ILE A 94 7.48 10.10 -2.28
C ILE A 94 7.46 8.60 -1.97
N GLU A 95 8.63 8.04 -1.69
CA GLU A 95 8.75 6.64 -1.29
C GLU A 95 8.02 6.36 0.03
N ARG A 96 8.15 7.23 1.00
CA ARG A 96 7.45 7.12 2.27
C ARG A 96 5.93 7.17 2.09
N GLN A 97 5.43 8.04 1.24
CA GLN A 97 4.01 8.13 0.94
C GLN A 97 3.50 6.86 0.25
N ALA A 98 4.25 6.30 -0.69
CA ALA A 98 3.91 5.04 -1.34
C ALA A 98 3.92 3.87 -0.34
N ASN A 99 4.91 3.82 0.55
CA ASN A 99 4.97 2.83 1.61
C ASN A 99 3.79 2.96 2.59
N GLN A 100 3.42 4.18 2.96
CA GLN A 100 2.26 4.42 3.81
C GLN A 100 0.97 3.97 3.11
N PHE A 101 0.83 4.29 1.83
CA PHE A 101 -0.31 3.82 1.02
C PHE A 101 -0.41 2.29 1.05
N ALA A 102 0.71 1.58 0.82
CA ALA A 102 0.74 0.12 0.83
C ALA A 102 0.38 -0.44 2.21
N ALA A 103 0.93 0.11 3.29
CA ALA A 103 0.61 -0.30 4.65
C ALA A 103 -0.87 -0.10 4.97
N GLU A 104 -1.43 1.05 4.62
CA GLU A 104 -2.86 1.34 4.83
C GLU A 104 -3.77 0.40 4.02
N LEU A 105 -3.39 0.07 2.79
CA LEU A 105 -4.17 -0.80 1.92
C LEU A 105 -4.15 -2.25 2.38
N LEU A 106 -2.95 -2.77 2.69
CA LEU A 106 -2.75 -4.20 2.96
C LEU A 106 -3.02 -4.61 4.40
N ILE A 107 -2.93 -3.70 5.37
CA ILE A 107 -3.19 -3.98 6.78
C ILE A 107 -4.59 -3.45 7.15
N PRO A 108 -5.61 -4.32 7.26
CA PRO A 108 -6.95 -3.86 7.66
C PRO A 108 -6.96 -3.33 9.09
N ASP A 109 -7.66 -2.23 9.33
CA ASP A 109 -7.86 -1.67 10.66
C ASP A 109 -8.48 -2.70 11.63
N LYS A 110 -9.32 -3.58 11.12
CA LYS A 110 -9.98 -4.64 11.89
C LYS A 110 -9.00 -5.47 12.73
N LEU A 111 -7.85 -5.84 12.16
CA LEU A 111 -6.85 -6.64 12.87
C LEU A 111 -6.30 -5.90 14.09
N LEU A 112 -6.08 -4.59 13.95
CA LEU A 112 -5.59 -3.75 15.04
C LEU A 112 -6.66 -3.49 16.09
N LEU A 113 -7.91 -3.33 15.68
CA LEU A 113 -9.05 -3.15 16.59
C LEU A 113 -9.36 -4.42 17.39
N GLU A 114 -9.04 -5.59 16.85
CA GLU A 114 -9.15 -6.88 17.53
C GLU A 114 -8.00 -7.16 18.51
N GLY A 115 -7.05 -6.24 18.64
CA GLY A 115 -5.96 -6.33 19.63
C GLY A 115 -4.61 -6.77 19.08
N MET A 116 -4.50 -7.02 17.78
CA MET A 116 -3.25 -7.36 17.14
C MET A 116 -2.32 -6.14 17.07
N SER A 117 -1.02 -6.33 17.34
CA SER A 117 -0.05 -5.26 17.11
C SER A 117 0.12 -5.00 15.61
N VAL A 118 0.56 -3.78 15.26
CA VAL A 118 0.79 -3.45 13.86
C VAL A 118 1.86 -4.34 13.21
N TYR A 119 2.85 -4.79 13.99
CA TYR A 119 3.92 -5.66 13.49
C TYR A 119 3.42 -7.08 13.23
N GLU A 120 2.58 -7.61 14.11
CA GLU A 120 1.92 -8.91 13.90
C GLU A 120 1.00 -8.86 12.67
N ALA A 121 0.19 -7.83 12.56
CA ALA A 121 -0.70 -7.64 11.43
C ALA A 121 0.08 -7.49 10.11
N ALA A 122 1.18 -6.73 10.11
CA ALA A 122 2.06 -6.58 8.96
C ALA A 122 2.64 -7.92 8.51
N ALA A 123 3.12 -8.73 9.45
CA ALA A 123 3.66 -10.05 9.15
C ALA A 123 2.62 -10.96 8.48
N ILE A 124 1.38 -10.95 8.97
CA ILE A 124 0.29 -11.74 8.39
C ILE A 124 -0.07 -11.24 6.99
N CYS A 125 -0.06 -9.92 6.78
CA CYS A 125 -0.47 -9.30 5.52
C CYS A 125 0.66 -9.16 4.49
N GLY A 126 1.86 -9.67 4.79
CA GLY A 126 3.00 -9.59 3.87
C GLY A 126 3.61 -8.20 3.72
N VAL A 127 3.44 -7.34 4.72
CA VAL A 127 4.01 -5.99 4.75
C VAL A 127 5.34 -6.02 5.50
N PRO A 128 6.44 -5.50 4.92
CA PRO A 128 7.73 -5.45 5.60
C PRO A 128 7.65 -4.72 6.94
N GLU A 129 8.39 -5.21 7.93
CA GLU A 129 8.40 -4.67 9.29
C GLU A 129 8.76 -3.18 9.30
N GLU A 130 9.73 -2.77 8.52
CA GLU A 130 10.18 -1.38 8.42
C GLU A 130 9.12 -0.42 7.86
N VAL A 131 8.09 -0.97 7.20
CA VAL A 131 6.96 -0.20 6.64
C VAL A 131 5.76 -0.19 7.58
N ALA A 132 5.66 -1.18 8.45
CA ALA A 132 4.51 -1.37 9.34
C ALA A 132 4.18 -0.14 10.19
N ASN A 133 5.20 0.57 10.67
CA ASN A 133 5.02 1.75 11.52
C ASN A 133 4.42 2.96 10.79
N LEU A 134 4.32 2.93 9.47
CA LEU A 134 3.67 3.98 8.69
C LEU A 134 2.15 3.85 8.68
N LYS A 135 1.63 2.70 9.09
CA LYS A 135 0.20 2.49 9.29
C LYS A 135 -0.30 3.39 10.41
N ASN A 136 -1.29 4.22 10.12
CA ASN A 136 -1.96 5.01 11.15
C ASN A 136 -2.88 4.09 11.97
N LEU A 137 -2.69 4.09 13.28
CA LEU A 137 -3.53 3.28 14.16
C LEU A 137 -4.98 3.80 14.14
N PRO A 138 -5.98 2.90 14.07
CA PRO A 138 -7.37 3.30 14.14
C PRO A 138 -7.68 3.88 15.51
N LYS A 139 -8.48 4.95 15.54
CA LYS A 139 -8.96 5.52 16.80
C LYS A 139 -10.04 4.62 17.38
N ARG A 140 -9.84 4.14 18.62
CA ARG A 140 -10.92 3.52 19.37
C ARG A 140 -11.96 4.59 19.67
N SER A 141 -13.22 4.36 19.30
CA SER A 141 -14.28 5.28 19.68
C SER A 141 -14.56 5.13 21.18
N PHE A 142 -14.65 6.24 21.91
CA PHE A 142 -15.00 6.27 23.34
C PHE A 142 -16.32 5.56 23.68
N TRP A 143 -17.21 5.44 22.71
CA TRP A 143 -18.53 4.81 22.85
C TRP A 143 -18.47 3.29 23.02
N ASN A 144 -17.41 2.62 22.57
CA ASN A 144 -17.27 1.18 22.74
C ASN A 144 -16.79 0.79 24.14
N ASP A 145 -16.15 1.71 24.85
CA ASP A 145 -15.69 1.45 26.21
C ASP A 145 -16.82 1.59 27.25
N GLU A 146 -17.83 2.43 27.00
CA GLU A 146 -18.98 2.57 27.90
C GLU A 146 -19.96 1.39 27.81
N GLN A 147 -20.09 0.75 26.65
CA GLN A 147 -20.98 -0.41 26.50
C GLN A 147 -20.46 -1.68 27.16
N SER A 148 -19.13 -1.78 27.36
CA SER A 148 -18.55 -2.94 28.06
C SER A 148 -18.80 -2.91 29.58
N TYR A 149 -19.16 -1.76 30.14
CA TYR A 149 -19.47 -1.62 31.56
C TYR A 149 -20.98 -1.74 31.91
N ILE A 150 -21.86 -1.71 30.89
CA ILE A 150 -23.30 -1.76 31.10
C ILE A 150 -23.83 -3.21 31.11
N ASN A 151 -23.04 -4.20 30.66
CA ASN A 151 -23.43 -5.61 30.62
C ASN A 151 -22.80 -6.43 31.78
N LEU A 152 -22.46 -5.79 32.85
CA LEU A 152 -22.14 -6.39 34.14
C LEU A 152 -23.31 -6.16 35.10
#